data_7b0988631d534b104c3d85ba8d49c0df
#
_entry.id   7b0988631d534b104c3d85ba8d49c0df
#
_cell.length_a   1.000
_cell.length_b   1.000
_cell.length_c   1.000
_cell.angle_alpha   90.00
_cell.angle_beta   90.00
_cell.angle_gamma   90.00
#
_symmetry.space_group_name_H-M   'P 1'
#
loop_
_entity.id
_entity.type
_entity.pdbx_description
1 polymer ?
#
loop_
_entity_poly.entity_id
_entity_poly.type
_entity_poly.pdbx_seq_one_letter_code
_entity_poly.pdbx_strand_id
1 'polypeptide(L)'
;MVSPEVLERDRSAHLPSWPIVLLIVGLAALYLATQGWRDRHLFLINATESLPNWAFVVERGTSPVRGKLAFFVVPRTPLIVAHFGKEPQPFGKTVYGMPGDIVTRADNWVSVNGARVAHLKALSKRGEPLAPGPLGRVPQDCYFMGSPHPDGFDSRYADIGWVCDKQIVGTGTTVL
;
A
#
# COMPACT_ATOMS: atom_id res chain seq x y z
N MET A 1 35.84 -49.09 58.09
CA MET A 1 34.75 -49.17 57.12
C MET A 1 34.47 -47.74 56.65
N VAL A 2 35.07 -47.37 55.52
CA VAL A 2 34.90 -46.04 54.90
C VAL A 2 34.11 -46.25 53.64
N SER A 3 32.91 -45.67 53.56
CA SER A 3 32.08 -45.72 52.37
C SER A 3 32.66 -44.84 51.26
N PRO A 4 32.72 -45.33 50.04
CA PRO A 4 33.15 -44.46 48.94
C PRO A 4 31.98 -43.54 48.54
N GLU A 5 32.14 -42.25 48.76
CA GLU A 5 31.28 -41.23 48.27
C GLU A 5 31.39 -41.19 46.73
N VAL A 6 30.29 -41.55 46.08
CA VAL A 6 30.17 -41.47 44.61
C VAL A 6 30.13 -40.00 44.23
N LEU A 7 31.25 -39.51 43.73
CA LEU A 7 31.30 -38.22 43.05
C LEU A 7 30.45 -38.28 41.78
N GLU A 8 29.19 -37.87 41.88
CA GLU A 8 28.29 -37.65 40.76
C GLU A 8 28.84 -36.44 39.96
N ARG A 9 29.56 -36.74 38.92
CA ARG A 9 30.13 -35.76 37.99
C ARG A 9 28.97 -35.18 37.18
N ASP A 10 28.47 -34.03 37.63
CA ASP A 10 27.54 -33.22 36.86
C ASP A 10 28.14 -32.89 35.49
N ARG A 11 27.79 -33.68 34.48
CA ARG A 11 28.07 -33.39 33.07
C ARG A 11 26.99 -32.45 32.57
N SER A 12 27.01 -31.22 33.01
CA SER A 12 26.34 -30.16 32.29
C SER A 12 27.00 -30.07 30.92
N ALA A 13 26.40 -30.71 29.94
CA ALA A 13 26.85 -30.65 28.55
C ALA A 13 26.70 -29.21 28.07
N HIS A 14 27.74 -28.40 28.25
CA HIS A 14 27.86 -27.10 27.61
C HIS A 14 27.86 -27.34 26.11
N LEU A 15 26.70 -27.11 25.48
CA LEU A 15 26.64 -27.08 24.03
C LEU A 15 27.65 -26.03 23.54
N PRO A 16 28.50 -26.40 22.58
CA PRO A 16 29.52 -25.48 22.09
C PRO A 16 28.84 -24.22 21.56
N SER A 17 29.21 -23.01 22.04
CA SER A 17 28.61 -21.75 21.70
C SER A 17 28.89 -21.30 20.25
N TRP A 18 29.89 -21.89 19.60
CA TRP A 18 30.27 -21.49 18.24
C TRP A 18 29.19 -21.68 17.17
N PRO A 19 28.31 -22.73 17.16
CA PRO A 19 27.23 -22.80 16.17
C PRO A 19 26.19 -21.71 16.38
N ILE A 20 25.93 -21.29 17.63
CA ILE A 20 25.06 -20.16 17.93
C ILE A 20 25.67 -18.86 17.41
N VAL A 21 26.97 -18.66 17.59
CA VAL A 21 27.68 -17.48 17.06
C VAL A 21 27.63 -17.46 15.53
N LEU A 22 27.86 -18.60 14.87
CA LEU A 22 27.76 -18.69 13.40
C LEU A 22 26.35 -18.41 12.91
N LEU A 23 25.32 -18.90 13.61
CA LEU A 23 23.92 -18.60 13.28
C LEU A 23 23.64 -17.10 13.38
N ILE A 24 24.07 -16.45 14.46
CA ILE A 24 23.88 -15.00 14.65
C ILE A 24 24.61 -14.20 13.56
N VAL A 25 25.85 -14.55 13.26
CA VAL A 25 26.64 -13.91 12.20
C VAL A 25 25.97 -14.10 10.84
N GLY A 26 25.50 -15.32 10.54
CA GLY A 26 24.77 -15.63 9.30
C GLY A 26 23.47 -14.83 9.17
N LEU A 27 22.68 -14.74 10.24
CA LEU A 27 21.45 -13.92 10.27
C LEU A 27 21.76 -12.43 10.12
N ALA A 28 22.81 -11.93 10.77
CA ALA A 28 23.23 -10.53 10.62
C ALA A 28 23.70 -10.24 9.19
N ALA A 29 24.47 -11.12 8.59
CA ALA A 29 24.92 -10.99 7.21
C ALA A 29 23.73 -11.00 6.23
N LEU A 30 22.76 -11.90 6.41
CA LEU A 30 21.53 -11.95 5.62
C LEU A 30 20.69 -10.68 5.80
N TYR A 31 20.56 -10.20 7.04
CA TYR A 31 19.86 -8.95 7.34
C TYR A 31 20.48 -7.77 6.59
N LEU A 32 21.82 -7.64 6.63
CA LEU A 32 22.56 -6.58 5.93
C LEU A 32 22.46 -6.73 4.40
N ALA A 33 22.59 -7.95 3.89
CA ALA A 33 22.49 -8.21 2.45
C ALA A 33 21.11 -7.88 1.87
N THR A 34 20.04 -8.04 2.67
CA THR A 34 18.66 -7.75 2.23
C THR A 34 18.23 -6.32 2.52
N GLN A 35 19.04 -5.50 3.20
CA GLN A 35 18.66 -4.14 3.60
C GLN A 35 18.26 -3.28 2.41
N GLY A 36 19.05 -3.21 1.34
CA GLY A 36 18.77 -2.42 0.15
C GLY A 36 17.49 -2.83 -0.58
N TRP A 37 17.10 -4.10 -0.50
CA TRP A 37 15.83 -4.57 -1.05
C TRP A 37 14.66 -4.11 -0.15
N ARG A 38 14.75 -4.27 1.15
CA ARG A 38 13.71 -3.88 2.11
C ARG A 38 13.45 -2.37 2.10
N ASP A 39 14.50 -1.55 1.93
CA ASP A 39 14.37 -0.10 1.86
C ASP A 39 13.60 0.36 0.63
N ARG A 40 13.70 -0.40 -0.47
CA ARG A 40 13.00 -0.11 -1.73
C ARG A 40 11.60 -0.71 -1.82
N HIS A 41 11.29 -1.71 -1.00
CA HIS A 41 10.02 -2.42 -1.10
C HIS A 41 9.21 -2.27 0.18
N LEU A 42 7.89 -2.10 0.00
CA LEU A 42 6.92 -2.07 1.08
C LEU A 42 5.91 -3.18 0.85
N PHE A 43 5.68 -4.00 1.85
CA PHE A 43 4.64 -5.02 1.83
C PHE A 43 3.36 -4.44 2.45
N LEU A 44 2.26 -4.48 1.72
CA LEU A 44 0.96 -3.99 2.16
C LEU A 44 -0.09 -5.10 2.09
N ILE A 45 -0.89 -5.19 3.14
CA ILE A 45 -2.07 -6.06 3.19
C ILE A 45 -3.29 -5.21 2.85
N ASN A 46 -4.12 -5.72 1.95
CA ASN A 46 -5.34 -5.05 1.56
C ASN A 46 -6.38 -5.15 2.69
N ALA A 47 -6.75 -4.02 3.26
CA ALA A 47 -7.78 -3.93 4.28
C ALA A 47 -9.18 -3.62 3.70
N THR A 48 -9.32 -3.50 2.37
CA THR A 48 -10.56 -3.06 1.71
C THR A 48 -10.89 -3.92 0.49
N GLU A 49 -12.17 -4.01 0.14
CA GLU A 49 -12.66 -4.75 -1.03
C GLU A 49 -12.41 -4.03 -2.38
N SER A 50 -11.77 -2.86 -2.38
CA SER A 50 -11.60 -2.03 -3.58
C SER A 50 -10.68 -2.64 -4.64
N LEU A 51 -9.83 -3.57 -4.25
CA LEU A 51 -8.97 -4.37 -5.12
C LEU A 51 -9.18 -5.86 -4.80
N PRO A 52 -9.16 -6.76 -5.80
CA PRO A 52 -9.46 -8.17 -5.59
C PRO A 52 -8.36 -8.94 -4.86
N ASN A 53 -7.16 -8.40 -4.80
CA ASN A 53 -6.00 -9.05 -4.20
C ASN A 53 -5.83 -8.63 -2.75
N TRP A 54 -5.32 -9.53 -1.90
CA TRP A 54 -5.19 -9.28 -0.48
C TRP A 54 -3.80 -8.81 -0.04
N ALA A 55 -2.76 -8.95 -0.88
CA ALA A 55 -1.40 -8.51 -0.57
C ALA A 55 -0.68 -7.92 -1.79
N PHE A 56 0.16 -6.93 -1.52
CA PHE A 56 0.92 -6.20 -2.54
C PHE A 56 2.36 -5.99 -2.09
N VAL A 57 3.28 -6.05 -3.04
CA VAL A 57 4.64 -5.52 -2.91
C VAL A 57 4.71 -4.22 -3.69
N VAL A 58 5.08 -3.15 -3.01
CA VAL A 58 5.19 -1.80 -3.58
C VAL A 58 6.67 -1.46 -3.71
N GLU A 59 7.10 -1.13 -4.92
CA GLU A 59 8.43 -0.60 -5.19
C GLU A 59 8.40 0.92 -5.01
N ARG A 60 9.07 1.39 -3.97
CA ARG A 60 9.09 2.81 -3.58
C ARG A 60 9.82 3.67 -4.61
N GLY A 61 9.33 4.90 -4.79
CA GLY A 61 9.97 5.89 -5.65
C GLY A 61 9.81 5.64 -7.15
N THR A 62 9.01 4.64 -7.54
CA THR A 62 8.67 4.40 -8.95
C THR A 62 7.48 5.25 -9.38
N SER A 63 7.53 5.75 -10.61
CA SER A 63 6.49 6.61 -11.17
C SER A 63 5.26 5.82 -11.61
N PRO A 64 4.05 6.37 -11.44
CA PRO A 64 2.81 5.75 -11.90
C PRO A 64 2.81 5.50 -13.41
N VAL A 65 2.25 4.35 -13.81
CA VAL A 65 2.10 3.94 -15.20
C VAL A 65 0.64 3.63 -15.47
N ARG A 66 0.08 4.13 -16.59
CA ARG A 66 -1.32 3.89 -16.97
C ARG A 66 -1.69 2.41 -16.92
N GLY A 67 -2.82 2.10 -16.31
CA GLY A 67 -3.33 0.73 -16.18
C GLY A 67 -2.63 -0.12 -15.11
N LYS A 68 -1.58 0.40 -14.45
CA LYS A 68 -0.90 -0.30 -13.36
C LYS A 68 -1.37 0.20 -12.00
N LEU A 69 -1.13 -0.59 -10.95
CA LEU A 69 -1.39 -0.19 -9.58
C LEU A 69 -0.32 0.78 -9.11
N ALA A 70 -0.76 1.89 -8.52
CA ALA A 70 0.11 2.80 -7.79
C ALA A 70 -0.45 3.04 -6.40
N PHE A 71 0.44 3.28 -5.46
CA PHE A 71 0.15 3.50 -4.05
C PHE A 71 0.49 4.92 -3.68
N PHE A 72 -0.41 5.57 -2.93
CA PHE A 72 -0.26 6.97 -2.58
C PHE A 72 -0.79 7.28 -1.18
N VAL A 73 -0.22 8.31 -0.57
CA VAL A 73 -0.68 8.84 0.71
C VAL A 73 -1.90 9.71 0.47
N VAL A 74 -2.99 9.40 1.16
CA VAL A 74 -4.26 10.15 1.02
C VAL A 74 -4.25 11.44 1.82
N PRO A 75 -5.02 12.48 1.40
CA PRO A 75 -5.23 13.68 2.18
C PRO A 75 -5.90 13.36 3.53
N ARG A 76 -5.67 14.18 4.53
CA ARG A 76 -6.31 14.06 5.84
C ARG A 76 -7.61 14.87 5.90
N THR A 77 -8.62 14.49 5.12
CA THR A 77 -9.95 15.10 5.22
C THR A 77 -10.74 14.50 6.40
N PRO A 78 -11.75 15.18 6.93
CA PRO A 78 -12.60 14.65 8.01
C PRO A 78 -13.20 13.29 7.65
N LEU A 79 -13.64 13.11 6.41
CA LEU A 79 -14.23 11.86 5.91
C LEU A 79 -13.20 10.74 5.91
N ILE A 80 -11.99 10.98 5.41
CA ILE A 80 -10.90 9.99 5.39
C ILE A 80 -10.52 9.59 6.82
N VAL A 81 -10.37 10.56 7.72
CA VAL A 81 -10.03 10.29 9.12
C VAL A 81 -11.13 9.48 9.82
N ALA A 82 -12.41 9.76 9.55
CA ALA A 82 -13.54 9.03 10.13
C ALA A 82 -13.62 7.57 9.67
N HIS A 83 -13.24 7.28 8.40
CA HIS A 83 -13.34 5.93 7.82
C HIS A 83 -12.07 5.10 7.96
N PHE A 84 -10.89 5.72 7.91
CA PHE A 84 -9.59 5.04 7.81
C PHE A 84 -8.64 5.37 8.96
N GLY A 85 -9.09 6.19 9.93
CA GLY A 85 -8.26 6.59 11.07
C GLY A 85 -7.36 7.80 10.78
N LYS A 86 -6.66 8.25 11.83
CA LYS A 86 -5.81 9.45 11.78
C LYS A 86 -4.57 9.27 10.88
N GLU A 87 -4.11 8.03 10.74
CA GLU A 87 -2.94 7.66 9.94
C GLU A 87 -3.29 6.50 9.01
N PRO A 88 -4.04 6.78 7.94
CA PRO A 88 -4.44 5.74 7.00
C PRO A 88 -3.21 5.19 6.28
N GLN A 89 -3.24 3.88 6.00
CA GLN A 89 -2.26 3.26 5.12
C GLN A 89 -2.35 3.87 3.70
N PRO A 90 -1.27 3.80 2.91
CA PRO A 90 -1.32 4.20 1.52
C PRO A 90 -2.44 3.48 0.76
N PHE A 91 -3.20 4.22 -0.05
CA PHE A 91 -4.22 3.63 -0.90
C PHE A 91 -3.61 3.09 -2.18
N GLY A 92 -3.97 1.87 -2.54
CA GLY A 92 -3.64 1.26 -3.83
C GLY A 92 -4.79 1.47 -4.83
N LYS A 93 -4.50 2.06 -5.99
CA LYS A 93 -5.48 2.28 -7.07
C LYS A 93 -4.84 2.11 -8.44
N THR A 94 -5.67 1.82 -9.43
CA THR A 94 -5.24 1.78 -10.82
C THR A 94 -5.08 3.20 -11.37
N VAL A 95 -4.02 3.46 -12.10
CA VAL A 95 -3.78 4.72 -12.80
C VAL A 95 -4.64 4.75 -14.06
N TYR A 96 -5.72 5.52 -14.05
CA TYR A 96 -6.58 5.69 -15.23
C TYR A 96 -6.20 6.92 -16.06
N GLY A 97 -5.88 8.03 -15.39
CA GLY A 97 -5.48 9.28 -16.04
C GLY A 97 -4.03 9.66 -15.75
N MET A 98 -3.33 10.04 -16.81
CA MET A 98 -1.95 10.58 -16.78
C MET A 98 -1.96 12.08 -16.97
N PRO A 99 -0.88 12.81 -16.66
CA PRO A 99 -0.77 14.25 -16.96
C PRO A 99 -1.21 14.57 -18.40
N GLY A 100 -2.08 15.56 -18.53
CA GLY A 100 -2.61 16.02 -19.82
C GLY A 100 -3.87 15.32 -20.31
N ASP A 101 -4.28 14.18 -19.72
CA ASP A 101 -5.55 13.52 -20.04
C ASP A 101 -6.76 14.38 -19.65
N ILE A 102 -7.90 14.11 -20.28
CA ILE A 102 -9.14 14.84 -20.03
C ILE A 102 -10.12 13.96 -19.23
N VAL A 103 -10.47 14.42 -18.05
CA VAL A 103 -11.49 13.80 -17.20
C VAL A 103 -12.82 14.52 -17.41
N THR A 104 -13.86 13.75 -17.73
CA THR A 104 -15.22 14.24 -17.91
C THR A 104 -16.21 13.44 -17.08
N ARG A 105 -17.44 13.99 -16.90
CA ARG A 105 -18.52 13.31 -16.22
C ARG A 105 -19.83 13.51 -16.96
N ALA A 106 -20.55 12.43 -17.16
CA ALA A 106 -21.94 12.45 -17.66
C ALA A 106 -22.74 11.36 -16.94
N ASP A 107 -23.94 11.66 -16.51
CA ASP A 107 -24.87 10.71 -15.86
C ASP A 107 -24.23 9.91 -14.72
N ASN A 108 -23.48 10.55 -13.86
CA ASN A 108 -22.72 9.91 -12.76
C ASN A 108 -21.59 8.96 -13.21
N TRP A 109 -21.26 8.91 -14.49
CA TRP A 109 -20.09 8.21 -15.00
C TRP A 109 -18.92 9.16 -15.20
N VAL A 110 -17.79 8.82 -14.58
CA VAL A 110 -16.52 9.49 -14.83
C VAL A 110 -15.82 8.78 -15.97
N SER A 111 -15.30 9.56 -16.90
CA SER A 111 -14.56 9.07 -18.07
C SER A 111 -13.19 9.75 -18.15
N VAL A 112 -12.18 9.02 -18.59
CA VAL A 112 -10.85 9.55 -18.93
C VAL A 112 -10.66 9.38 -20.43
N ASN A 113 -10.41 10.47 -21.14
CA ASN A 113 -10.29 10.48 -22.62
C ASN A 113 -11.47 9.77 -23.32
N GLY A 114 -12.69 9.94 -22.80
CA GLY A 114 -13.90 9.31 -23.32
C GLY A 114 -14.19 7.88 -22.85
N ALA A 115 -13.21 7.18 -22.29
CA ALA A 115 -13.41 5.84 -21.73
C ALA A 115 -14.01 5.91 -20.32
N ARG A 116 -15.16 5.28 -20.09
CA ARG A 116 -15.79 5.18 -18.76
C ARG A 116 -14.90 4.37 -17.81
N VAL A 117 -14.55 4.95 -16.65
CA VAL A 117 -13.63 4.32 -15.68
C VAL A 117 -14.25 4.11 -14.30
N ALA A 118 -15.24 4.92 -13.91
CA ALA A 118 -15.82 4.84 -12.58
C ALA A 118 -17.24 5.40 -12.53
N HIS A 119 -18.09 4.81 -11.70
CA HIS A 119 -19.41 5.31 -11.38
C HIS A 119 -19.39 6.11 -10.08
N LEU A 120 -19.97 7.30 -10.07
CA LEU A 120 -20.06 8.18 -8.91
C LEU A 120 -21.31 7.84 -8.10
N LYS A 121 -21.17 7.74 -6.80
CA LYS A 121 -22.28 7.65 -5.83
C LYS A 121 -22.42 8.96 -5.08
N ALA A 122 -23.64 9.32 -4.74
CA ALA A 122 -23.92 10.52 -3.94
C ALA A 122 -23.59 10.33 -2.45
N LEU A 123 -23.69 9.10 -1.95
CA LEU A 123 -23.49 8.76 -0.54
C LEU A 123 -22.49 7.62 -0.36
N SER A 124 -21.75 7.67 0.74
CA SER A 124 -20.90 6.58 1.22
C SER A 124 -21.73 5.39 1.72
N LYS A 125 -21.08 4.26 2.03
CA LYS A 125 -21.74 3.12 2.69
C LYS A 125 -22.36 3.47 4.06
N ARG A 126 -21.91 4.54 4.70
CA ARG A 126 -22.42 5.02 6.00
C ARG A 126 -23.42 6.19 5.85
N GLY A 127 -23.78 6.59 4.63
CA GLY A 127 -24.74 7.64 4.36
C GLY A 127 -24.18 9.07 4.35
N GLU A 128 -22.84 9.25 4.45
CA GLU A 128 -22.26 10.58 4.34
C GLU A 128 -22.23 11.05 2.87
N PRO A 129 -22.44 12.36 2.61
CA PRO A 129 -22.39 12.91 1.27
C PRO A 129 -20.98 12.82 0.67
N LEU A 130 -20.89 12.38 -0.57
CA LEU A 130 -19.67 12.29 -1.33
C LEU A 130 -19.63 13.38 -2.39
N ALA A 131 -18.76 14.36 -2.22
CA ALA A 131 -18.54 15.40 -3.20
C ALA A 131 -17.79 14.86 -4.42
N PRO A 132 -18.25 15.19 -5.65
CA PRO A 132 -17.57 14.77 -6.87
C PRO A 132 -16.15 15.32 -6.97
N GLY A 133 -15.24 14.50 -7.51
CA GLY A 133 -13.87 14.88 -7.77
C GLY A 133 -13.69 15.86 -8.94
N PRO A 134 -12.47 16.31 -9.17
CA PRO A 134 -12.17 17.31 -10.18
C PRO A 134 -12.37 16.78 -11.60
N LEU A 135 -12.70 17.68 -12.50
CA LEU A 135 -12.87 17.45 -13.94
C LEU A 135 -11.89 18.31 -14.75
N GLY A 136 -11.78 18.01 -16.03
CA GLY A 136 -10.93 18.72 -16.95
C GLY A 136 -9.58 18.06 -17.18
N ARG A 137 -8.58 18.85 -17.52
CA ARG A 137 -7.23 18.33 -17.82
C ARG A 137 -6.53 17.91 -16.53
N VAL A 138 -6.01 16.68 -16.49
CA VAL A 138 -5.14 16.22 -15.40
C VAL A 138 -3.89 17.11 -15.38
N PRO A 139 -3.57 17.75 -14.24
CA PRO A 139 -2.41 18.63 -14.13
C PRO A 139 -1.09 17.89 -14.38
N GLN A 140 -0.02 18.65 -14.66
CA GLN A 140 1.34 18.11 -14.68
C GLN A 140 1.66 17.52 -13.29
N ASP A 141 2.42 16.43 -13.28
CA ASP A 141 2.84 15.71 -12.07
C ASP A 141 1.68 15.17 -11.22
N CYS A 142 0.46 15.07 -11.79
CA CYS A 142 -0.72 14.49 -11.13
C CYS A 142 -1.38 13.41 -11.99
N TYR A 143 -2.22 12.61 -11.33
CA TYR A 143 -2.85 11.42 -11.91
C TYR A 143 -4.32 11.35 -11.49
N PHE A 144 -5.14 10.69 -12.31
CA PHE A 144 -6.47 10.24 -11.92
C PHE A 144 -6.39 8.77 -11.53
N MET A 145 -6.53 8.50 -10.25
CA MET A 145 -6.45 7.16 -9.66
C MET A 145 -7.86 6.62 -9.41
N GLY A 146 -8.08 5.35 -9.72
CA GLY A 146 -9.39 4.75 -9.52
C GLY A 146 -9.37 3.24 -9.30
N SER A 147 -10.55 2.70 -9.06
CA SER A 147 -10.77 1.26 -9.00
C SER A 147 -12.07 0.90 -9.71
N PRO A 148 -12.18 -0.32 -10.28
CA PRO A 148 -13.40 -0.78 -10.94
C PRO A 148 -14.54 -1.05 -9.94
N HIS A 149 -14.22 -1.16 -8.65
CA HIS A 149 -15.20 -1.45 -7.61
C HIS A 149 -16.22 -0.30 -7.49
N PRO A 150 -17.54 -0.60 -7.43
CA PRO A 150 -18.59 0.43 -7.35
C PRO A 150 -18.49 1.30 -6.10
N ASP A 151 -17.96 0.76 -5.00
CA ASP A 151 -17.72 1.50 -3.75
C ASP A 151 -16.27 2.00 -3.61
N GLY A 152 -15.53 2.06 -4.73
CA GLY A 152 -14.17 2.57 -4.72
C GLY A 152 -14.13 4.02 -4.26
N PHE A 153 -13.32 4.30 -3.23
CA PHE A 153 -13.05 5.65 -2.77
C PHE A 153 -11.69 6.09 -3.34
N ASP A 154 -11.73 7.02 -4.30
CA ASP A 154 -10.60 7.37 -5.16
C ASP A 154 -10.80 8.75 -5.82
N SER A 155 -10.05 9.07 -6.87
CA SER A 155 -10.08 10.39 -7.53
C SER A 155 -11.45 10.83 -8.07
N ARG A 156 -12.43 9.91 -8.15
CA ARG A 156 -13.83 10.29 -8.49
C ARG A 156 -14.46 11.20 -7.44
N TYR A 157 -13.90 11.26 -6.23
CA TYR A 157 -14.37 12.08 -5.11
C TYR A 157 -13.38 13.18 -4.73
N ALA A 158 -13.90 14.32 -4.29
CA ALA A 158 -13.12 15.51 -3.96
C ALA A 158 -12.15 15.31 -2.80
N ASP A 159 -12.49 14.43 -1.85
CA ASP A 159 -11.61 14.11 -0.71
C ASP A 159 -10.27 13.48 -1.14
N ILE A 160 -10.22 12.85 -2.30
CA ILE A 160 -8.97 12.33 -2.91
C ILE A 160 -8.47 13.31 -3.98
N GLY A 161 -9.33 13.68 -4.92
CA GLY A 161 -9.00 14.58 -6.02
C GLY A 161 -7.89 14.08 -6.95
N TRP A 162 -7.11 15.01 -7.49
CA TRP A 162 -5.89 14.67 -8.22
C TRP A 162 -4.84 14.12 -7.26
N VAL A 163 -4.23 12.99 -7.61
CA VAL A 163 -3.12 12.41 -6.85
C VAL A 163 -1.81 12.83 -7.52
N CYS A 164 -1.01 13.64 -6.83
CA CYS A 164 0.21 14.21 -7.42
C CYS A 164 1.47 13.51 -6.91
N ASP A 165 2.60 13.67 -7.60
CA ASP A 165 3.87 12.99 -7.36
C ASP A 165 4.32 12.98 -5.90
N LYS A 166 4.13 14.10 -5.19
CA LYS A 166 4.46 14.23 -3.77
C LYS A 166 3.69 13.26 -2.85
N GLN A 167 2.58 12.71 -3.33
CA GLN A 167 1.76 11.74 -2.61
C GLN A 167 2.11 10.30 -2.99
N ILE A 168 2.79 10.10 -4.11
CA ILE A 168 3.11 8.77 -4.64
C ILE A 168 4.15 8.08 -3.74
N VAL A 169 3.82 6.89 -3.30
CA VAL A 169 4.74 5.99 -2.60
C VAL A 169 5.54 5.16 -3.61
N GLY A 170 4.86 4.67 -4.65
CA GLY A 170 5.44 3.86 -5.70
C GLY A 170 4.39 3.03 -6.44
N THR A 171 4.85 2.15 -7.31
CA THR A 171 4.01 1.20 -8.03
C THR A 171 4.02 -0.17 -7.35
N GLY A 172 2.92 -0.90 -7.46
CA GLY A 172 2.80 -2.19 -6.79
C GLY A 172 2.41 -3.32 -7.72
N THR A 173 2.82 -4.51 -7.31
CA THR A 173 2.41 -5.77 -7.90
C THR A 173 1.62 -6.60 -6.89
N THR A 174 0.67 -7.38 -7.37
CA THR A 174 -0.08 -8.32 -6.54
C THR A 174 0.79 -9.52 -6.20
N VAL A 175 0.71 -9.98 -4.95
CA VAL A 175 1.45 -11.18 -4.52
C VAL A 175 0.51 -12.38 -4.49
N LEU A 176 -0.75 -12.17 -4.09
CA LEU A 176 -1.80 -13.20 -3.98
C LEU A 176 -3.16 -12.57 -4.21
#